data_238835f012b06f270a2d86e0821d078c
#
_entry.id   238835f012b06f270a2d86e0821d078c
#
_cell.length_a   1.000
_cell.length_b   1.000
_cell.length_c   1.000
_cell.angle_alpha   90.00
_cell.angle_beta   90.00
_cell.angle_gamma   90.00
#
_symmetry.space_group_name_H-M   'P 1'
#
loop_
_entity.id
_entity.type
_entity.pdbx_description
1 polymer ?
#
loop_
_entity_poly.entity_id
_entity_poly.type
_entity_poly.pdbx_seq_one_letter_code
_entity_poly.pdbx_strand_id
1 'polypeptide(L)'
;MPTDGIEESIGLVGWAFPDDGVGGILKVRVEDFRVEEVSRVPALDPKGRFTVARVTLTNWETNRFLNRLSKQCGISRNRIFASGLKDKRAVTTQILVIDANIKKVESVEIPDCDLEILGRTHQKVGMSDHDGNRFVITVRGCCFPDGKPMDGKEALMRVNRIREGLSESLGADVFPNWIGPQRFGANRPVTPLVGMAVIQDDYESAVDLYLGMPGGRASEETHNFRKEWRETKDPSSCLEIIPGHLGYEKEMLRHLERKPDDWLGSFKTLPNSLQLLMVHSLQSLAFNHTLSNRISAGMSIIDPEIGDIVAPTKPNGRIDVSKMALVSKTNLNRCILSLIHISEPTRLQQI
;
A
#
# COMPACT_ATOMS: atom_id res chain seq x y z
N MET A 1 0.39 7.28 -22.43
CA MET A 1 -1.01 6.81 -22.54
C MET A 1 -1.89 7.84 -21.86
N PRO A 2 -3.09 8.18 -22.36
CA PRO A 2 -4.00 8.96 -21.55
C PRO A 2 -4.25 8.17 -20.27
N THR A 3 -3.99 8.80 -19.14
CA THR A 3 -4.37 8.27 -17.83
C THR A 3 -5.89 8.13 -17.85
N ASP A 4 -6.43 7.04 -17.32
CA ASP A 4 -7.89 6.80 -17.22
C ASP A 4 -8.60 7.85 -16.31
N GLY A 5 -8.02 9.02 -16.09
CA GLY A 5 -8.49 10.05 -15.15
C GLY A 5 -8.35 9.69 -13.68
N ILE A 6 -8.03 8.42 -13.38
CA ILE A 6 -7.86 7.94 -11.98
C ILE A 6 -6.61 8.55 -11.37
N GLU A 7 -5.50 8.61 -12.10
CA GLU A 7 -4.24 9.15 -11.59
C GLU A 7 -4.37 10.63 -11.22
N GLU A 8 -5.01 11.43 -12.06
CA GLU A 8 -5.28 12.83 -11.76
C GLU A 8 -6.19 13.00 -10.55
N SER A 9 -7.22 12.15 -10.42
CA SER A 9 -8.17 12.17 -9.29
C SER A 9 -7.54 11.81 -7.93
N ILE A 10 -6.36 11.19 -7.94
CA ILE A 10 -5.59 10.85 -6.74
C ILE A 10 -4.34 11.73 -6.57
N GLY A 11 -4.28 12.87 -7.27
CA GLY A 11 -3.24 13.86 -7.13
C GLY A 11 -1.92 13.54 -7.84
N LEU A 12 -1.92 12.57 -8.76
CA LEU A 12 -0.78 12.31 -9.66
C LEU A 12 -0.91 13.24 -10.86
N VAL A 13 -0.46 14.47 -10.69
CA VAL A 13 -0.57 15.53 -11.71
C VAL A 13 0.82 15.85 -12.26
N GLY A 14 0.96 15.74 -13.58
CA GLY A 14 2.23 16.00 -14.27
C GLY A 14 3.18 14.78 -14.28
N TRP A 15 4.34 14.99 -14.83
CA TRP A 15 5.38 13.99 -15.03
C TRP A 15 6.71 14.53 -14.49
N ALA A 16 7.44 13.71 -13.74
CA ALA A 16 8.81 14.04 -13.34
C ALA A 16 9.76 13.96 -14.55
N PHE A 17 9.47 13.06 -15.48
CA PHE A 17 10.09 12.97 -16.81
C PHE A 17 9.05 12.47 -17.81
N PRO A 18 8.73 13.22 -18.87
CA PRO A 18 7.73 12.82 -19.86
C PRO A 18 8.27 11.74 -20.78
N ASP A 19 7.74 10.54 -20.69
CA ASP A 19 7.99 9.43 -21.62
C ASP A 19 6.78 8.50 -21.67
N ASP A 20 6.62 7.78 -22.79
CA ASP A 20 5.52 6.81 -22.96
C ASP A 20 5.75 5.48 -22.23
N GLY A 21 6.90 5.30 -21.59
CA GLY A 21 7.26 4.07 -20.93
C GLY A 21 7.54 2.91 -21.89
N VAL A 22 7.47 1.70 -21.38
CA VAL A 22 7.72 0.46 -22.14
C VAL A 22 6.46 -0.37 -22.34
N GLY A 23 5.30 0.10 -21.90
CA GLY A 23 4.08 -0.69 -21.90
C GLY A 23 4.23 -1.98 -21.09
N GLY A 24 3.51 -3.03 -21.49
CA GLY A 24 3.67 -4.37 -20.93
C GLY A 24 2.76 -4.67 -19.75
N ILE A 25 2.85 -5.91 -19.27
CA ILE A 25 1.97 -6.48 -18.25
C ILE A 25 2.82 -7.01 -17.09
N LEU A 26 2.42 -6.64 -15.86
CA LEU A 26 3.01 -7.14 -14.63
C LEU A 26 2.30 -8.40 -14.14
N LYS A 27 3.02 -9.26 -13.41
CA LYS A 27 2.44 -10.44 -12.75
C LYS A 27 1.71 -11.38 -13.70
N VAL A 28 2.18 -11.57 -14.95
CA VAL A 28 1.61 -12.55 -15.89
C VAL A 28 1.79 -13.96 -15.32
N ARG A 29 2.98 -14.26 -14.79
CA ARG A 29 3.26 -15.45 -14.00
C ARG A 29 3.54 -15.03 -12.56
N VAL A 30 3.44 -15.97 -11.63
CA VAL A 30 3.72 -15.71 -10.20
C VAL A 30 5.18 -15.30 -10.00
N GLU A 31 6.08 -15.95 -10.71
CA GLU A 31 7.53 -15.76 -10.67
C GLU A 31 7.99 -14.41 -11.23
N ASP A 32 7.13 -13.73 -12.00
CA ASP A 32 7.42 -12.41 -12.58
C ASP A 32 7.46 -11.31 -11.51
N PHE A 33 7.00 -11.60 -10.30
CA PHE A 33 7.00 -10.64 -9.21
C PHE A 33 7.60 -11.29 -7.96
N ARG A 34 8.86 -10.98 -7.70
CA ARG A 34 9.60 -11.49 -6.54
C ARG A 34 9.80 -10.38 -5.53
N VAL A 35 9.53 -10.66 -4.26
CA VAL A 35 9.70 -9.73 -3.15
C VAL A 35 10.53 -10.41 -2.06
N GLU A 36 11.67 -9.86 -1.78
CA GLU A 36 12.52 -10.30 -0.68
C GLU A 36 12.56 -9.21 0.39
N GLU A 37 12.14 -9.57 1.59
CA GLU A 37 12.21 -8.66 2.74
C GLU A 37 13.67 -8.45 3.15
N VAL A 38 14.10 -7.20 3.17
CA VAL A 38 15.41 -6.80 3.71
C VAL A 38 15.24 -6.64 5.22
N SER A 39 15.46 -7.74 5.94
CA SER A 39 15.28 -7.80 7.39
C SER A 39 16.59 -8.09 8.07
N ARG A 40 16.78 -7.50 9.25
CA ARG A 40 17.82 -7.94 10.17
C ARG A 40 17.33 -9.20 10.87
N VAL A 41 18.03 -10.30 10.66
CA VAL A 41 17.75 -11.52 11.44
C VAL A 41 17.97 -11.17 12.91
N PRO A 42 17.00 -11.45 13.81
CA PRO A 42 17.18 -11.22 15.24
C PRO A 42 18.42 -11.95 15.78
N ALA A 43 19.06 -11.41 16.80
CA ALA A 43 20.22 -12.04 17.42
C ALA A 43 19.88 -13.49 17.81
N LEU A 44 20.65 -14.43 17.26
CA LEU A 44 20.43 -15.86 17.47
C LEU A 44 21.07 -16.33 18.77
N ASP A 45 20.31 -17.13 19.54
CA ASP A 45 20.75 -17.78 20.76
C ASP A 45 20.15 -19.20 20.81
N PRO A 46 20.96 -20.26 20.90
CA PRO A 46 20.45 -21.63 21.00
C PRO A 46 19.46 -21.87 22.15
N LYS A 47 19.54 -21.07 23.21
CA LYS A 47 18.61 -21.09 24.34
C LYS A 47 17.39 -20.20 24.16
N GLY A 48 17.28 -19.52 23.02
CA GLY A 48 16.19 -18.62 22.70
C GLY A 48 14.83 -19.32 22.78
N ARG A 49 13.80 -18.56 23.13
CA ARG A 49 12.42 -19.07 23.26
C ARG A 49 11.79 -19.33 21.89
N PHE A 50 12.05 -18.46 20.92
CA PHE A 50 11.36 -18.46 19.62
C PHE A 50 12.22 -19.13 18.55
N THR A 51 11.60 -19.82 17.60
CA THR A 51 12.26 -20.29 16.39
C THR A 51 12.22 -19.19 15.34
N VAL A 52 13.36 -18.91 14.71
CA VAL A 52 13.49 -17.98 13.58
C VAL A 52 13.54 -18.79 12.29
N ALA A 53 12.68 -18.47 11.36
CA ALA A 53 12.65 -19.11 10.04
C ALA A 53 12.61 -18.06 8.93
N ARG A 54 13.36 -18.33 7.85
CA ARG A 54 13.17 -17.67 6.55
C ARG A 54 12.13 -18.46 5.78
N VAL A 55 11.12 -17.79 5.28
CA VAL A 55 10.02 -18.45 4.57
C VAL A 55 9.87 -17.84 3.19
N THR A 56 9.92 -18.70 2.17
CA THR A 56 9.64 -18.33 0.77
C THR A 56 8.30 -18.94 0.36
N LEU A 57 7.38 -18.09 -0.05
CA LEU A 57 6.00 -18.43 -0.41
C LEU A 57 5.76 -18.16 -1.89
N THR A 58 5.13 -19.09 -2.58
CA THR A 58 4.70 -18.93 -3.97
C THR A 58 3.17 -18.87 -4.04
N ASN A 59 2.62 -17.72 -4.47
CA ASN A 59 1.17 -17.49 -4.63
C ASN A 59 0.33 -17.64 -3.35
N TRP A 60 0.89 -17.27 -2.20
CA TRP A 60 0.22 -17.31 -0.91
C TRP A 60 -0.25 -15.92 -0.44
N GLU A 61 -1.47 -15.84 0.08
CA GLU A 61 -1.90 -14.71 0.90
C GLU A 61 -1.32 -14.91 2.32
N THR A 62 -0.63 -13.88 2.82
CA THR A 62 0.17 -13.97 4.05
C THR A 62 -0.63 -14.45 5.26
N ASN A 63 -1.81 -13.89 5.54
CA ASN A 63 -2.59 -14.28 6.72
C ASN A 63 -3.13 -15.72 6.59
N ARG A 64 -3.53 -16.14 5.39
CA ARG A 64 -3.96 -17.51 5.14
C ARG A 64 -2.82 -18.51 5.37
N PHE A 65 -1.61 -18.17 4.90
CA PHE A 65 -0.42 -18.98 5.17
C PHE A 65 -0.13 -19.06 6.67
N LEU A 66 -0.09 -17.93 7.39
CA LEU A 66 0.21 -17.89 8.81
C LEU A 66 -0.83 -18.66 9.66
N ASN A 67 -2.10 -18.65 9.25
CA ASN A 67 -3.15 -19.46 9.87
C ASN A 67 -2.92 -20.97 9.62
N ARG A 68 -2.47 -21.36 8.42
CA ARG A 68 -2.14 -22.75 8.11
C ARG A 68 -0.92 -23.22 8.90
N LEU A 69 0.13 -22.40 8.94
CA LEU A 69 1.35 -22.66 9.72
C LEU A 69 1.03 -22.84 11.22
N SER A 70 0.21 -21.95 11.78
CA SER A 70 -0.17 -22.05 13.20
C SER A 70 -0.90 -23.36 13.53
N LYS A 71 -1.80 -23.80 12.64
CA LYS A 71 -2.52 -25.07 12.80
C LYS A 71 -1.58 -26.27 12.74
N GLN A 72 -0.64 -26.30 11.79
CA GLN A 72 0.32 -27.41 11.68
C GLN A 72 1.29 -27.45 12.86
N CYS A 73 1.76 -26.30 13.34
CA CYS A 73 2.58 -26.21 14.54
C CYS A 73 1.81 -26.49 15.84
N GLY A 74 0.47 -26.60 15.82
CA GLY A 74 -0.37 -26.74 17.00
C GLY A 74 -0.27 -25.56 17.98
N ILE A 75 -0.21 -24.34 17.44
CA ILE A 75 -0.12 -23.09 18.22
C ILE A 75 -1.19 -22.07 17.78
N SER A 76 -1.46 -21.08 18.63
CA SER A 76 -2.32 -19.95 18.25
C SER A 76 -1.62 -19.07 17.18
N ARG A 77 -2.41 -18.49 16.26
CA ARG A 77 -1.92 -17.53 15.25
C ARG A 77 -1.11 -16.37 15.84
N ASN A 78 -1.49 -15.89 17.03
CA ASN A 78 -0.84 -14.80 17.76
C ASN A 78 0.58 -15.15 18.27
N ARG A 79 1.01 -16.39 18.13
CA ARG A 79 2.35 -16.86 18.45
C ARG A 79 3.30 -16.87 17.26
N ILE A 80 2.86 -16.37 16.07
CA ILE A 80 3.68 -16.21 14.88
C ILE A 80 3.78 -14.72 14.59
N PHE A 81 5.00 -14.21 14.53
CA PHE A 81 5.34 -12.80 14.35
C PHE A 81 5.98 -12.61 12.99
N ALA A 82 5.50 -11.62 12.24
CA ALA A 82 5.98 -11.20 10.93
C ALA A 82 6.09 -9.67 10.90
N SER A 83 7.00 -9.14 10.11
CA SER A 83 7.23 -7.69 9.97
C SER A 83 6.25 -7.00 9.01
N GLY A 84 5.47 -7.76 8.22
CA GLY A 84 4.49 -7.21 7.31
C GLY A 84 3.78 -8.25 6.45
N LEU A 85 2.75 -7.79 5.73
CA LEU A 85 2.06 -8.58 4.72
C LEU A 85 2.79 -8.48 3.39
N LYS A 86 2.70 -9.53 2.57
CA LYS A 86 3.29 -9.58 1.23
C LYS A 86 2.21 -9.88 0.18
N ASP A 87 2.50 -9.50 -1.06
CA ASP A 87 1.63 -9.75 -2.22
C ASP A 87 1.30 -11.23 -2.39
N LYS A 88 0.03 -11.53 -2.69
CA LYS A 88 -0.40 -12.92 -2.93
C LYS A 88 0.17 -13.46 -4.25
N ARG A 89 -0.04 -12.76 -5.38
CA ARG A 89 0.43 -13.19 -6.70
C ARG A 89 1.90 -12.81 -6.89
N ALA A 90 2.77 -13.51 -6.17
CA ALA A 90 4.20 -13.26 -6.11
C ALA A 90 4.94 -14.48 -5.54
N VAL A 91 6.26 -14.49 -5.70
CA VAL A 91 7.18 -15.27 -4.88
C VAL A 91 7.72 -14.31 -3.81
N THR A 92 7.45 -14.61 -2.54
CA THR A 92 7.78 -13.69 -1.44
C THR A 92 8.64 -14.36 -0.38
N THR A 93 9.71 -13.72 0.02
CA THR A 93 10.60 -14.20 1.09
C THR A 93 10.58 -13.23 2.26
N GLN A 94 10.38 -13.75 3.47
CA GLN A 94 10.36 -12.95 4.71
C GLN A 94 10.86 -13.74 5.91
N ILE A 95 11.19 -13.02 6.99
CA ILE A 95 11.58 -13.63 8.28
C ILE A 95 10.34 -13.77 9.16
N LEU A 96 10.15 -14.94 9.72
CA LEU A 96 9.16 -15.22 10.75
C LEU A 96 9.83 -15.58 12.07
N VAL A 97 9.24 -15.10 13.17
CA VAL A 97 9.60 -15.51 14.51
C VAL A 97 8.41 -16.26 15.11
N ILE A 98 8.63 -17.52 15.50
CA ILE A 98 7.58 -18.48 15.84
C ILE A 98 7.78 -18.95 17.28
N ASP A 99 6.80 -18.75 18.13
CA ASP A 99 6.81 -19.25 19.52
C ASP A 99 6.46 -20.76 19.55
N ALA A 100 7.35 -21.54 18.98
CA ALA A 100 7.31 -22.98 18.93
C ALA A 100 8.73 -23.55 18.97
N ASN A 101 8.85 -24.83 19.23
CA ASN A 101 10.12 -25.53 19.20
C ASN A 101 10.52 -25.86 17.74
N ILE A 102 11.81 -25.92 17.45
CA ILE A 102 12.36 -26.16 16.09
C ILE A 102 11.72 -27.40 15.47
N LYS A 103 11.67 -28.54 16.16
CA LYS A 103 11.12 -29.79 15.61
C LYS A 103 9.69 -29.65 15.09
N LYS A 104 8.86 -28.83 15.77
CA LYS A 104 7.49 -28.56 15.31
C LYS A 104 7.44 -27.70 14.04
N VAL A 105 8.38 -26.79 13.89
CA VAL A 105 8.46 -25.93 12.72
C VAL A 105 9.07 -26.69 11.53
N GLU A 106 10.08 -27.50 11.76
CA GLU A 106 10.70 -28.38 10.77
C GLU A 106 9.75 -29.44 10.19
N SER A 107 8.80 -29.92 11.01
CA SER A 107 7.81 -30.92 10.57
C SER A 107 6.67 -30.33 9.75
N VAL A 108 6.69 -29.04 9.45
CA VAL A 108 5.63 -28.39 8.68
C VAL A 108 5.76 -28.72 7.19
N GLU A 109 4.69 -29.23 6.60
CA GLU A 109 4.58 -29.49 5.16
C GLU A 109 3.44 -28.65 4.57
N ILE A 110 3.78 -27.53 3.96
CA ILE A 110 2.82 -26.65 3.29
C ILE A 110 3.24 -26.56 1.82
N PRO A 111 2.36 -26.88 0.87
CA PRO A 111 2.66 -26.75 -0.56
C PRO A 111 3.05 -25.32 -0.92
N ASP A 112 3.94 -25.17 -1.90
CA ASP A 112 4.42 -23.87 -2.38
C ASP A 112 5.04 -22.97 -1.29
N CYS A 113 5.63 -23.62 -0.27
CA CYS A 113 6.32 -22.99 0.84
C CYS A 113 7.67 -23.67 1.03
N ASP A 114 8.73 -22.87 0.98
CA ASP A 114 10.06 -23.28 1.44
C ASP A 114 10.33 -22.61 2.79
N LEU A 115 10.72 -23.41 3.79
CA LEU A 115 10.89 -22.99 5.17
C LEU A 115 12.30 -23.40 5.64
N GLU A 116 13.18 -22.41 5.76
CA GLU A 116 14.55 -22.56 6.28
C GLU A 116 14.63 -22.14 7.74
N ILE A 117 15.03 -23.04 8.63
CA ILE A 117 15.28 -22.69 10.05
C ILE A 117 16.64 -21.98 10.17
N LEU A 118 16.63 -20.76 10.68
CA LEU A 118 17.84 -19.97 10.91
C LEU A 118 18.40 -20.16 12.32
N GLY A 119 17.57 -20.54 13.30
CA GLY A 119 17.98 -20.75 14.68
C GLY A 119 16.91 -20.34 15.69
N ARG A 120 17.35 -19.96 16.87
CA ARG A 120 16.46 -19.51 17.96
C ARG A 120 16.80 -18.10 18.40
N THR A 121 15.84 -17.40 19.01
CA THR A 121 16.02 -16.06 19.54
C THR A 121 15.15 -15.81 20.77
N HIS A 122 15.48 -14.79 21.55
CA HIS A 122 14.63 -14.25 22.61
C HIS A 122 13.77 -13.06 22.14
N GLN A 123 14.05 -12.55 20.94
CA GLN A 123 13.40 -11.34 20.40
C GLN A 123 12.21 -11.71 19.51
N LYS A 124 11.18 -10.86 19.54
CA LYS A 124 10.08 -10.89 18.58
C LYS A 124 10.34 -9.87 17.48
N VAL A 125 9.81 -10.12 16.29
CA VAL A 125 9.68 -9.10 15.25
C VAL A 125 8.27 -8.51 15.31
N GLY A 126 8.17 -7.20 15.15
CA GLY A 126 6.91 -6.48 15.06
C GLY A 126 6.63 -5.99 13.64
N MET A 127 5.45 -5.44 13.43
CA MET A 127 5.12 -4.77 12.18
C MET A 127 6.15 -3.66 11.89
N SER A 128 6.66 -3.64 10.66
CA SER A 128 7.67 -2.67 10.20
C SER A 128 9.06 -2.80 10.81
N ASP A 129 9.41 -3.94 11.39
CA ASP A 129 10.78 -4.23 11.88
C ASP A 129 11.73 -4.69 10.75
N HIS A 130 11.42 -4.35 9.50
CA HIS A 130 12.27 -4.60 8.34
C HIS A 130 12.81 -3.28 7.78
N ASP A 131 13.98 -3.34 7.15
CA ASP A 131 14.64 -2.16 6.56
C ASP A 131 14.02 -1.79 5.19
N GLY A 132 13.31 -2.73 4.54
CA GLY A 132 12.65 -2.53 3.25
C GLY A 132 12.31 -3.84 2.55
N ASN A 133 12.00 -3.74 1.26
CA ASN A 133 11.79 -4.89 0.39
C ASN A 133 12.60 -4.72 -0.89
N ARG A 134 13.24 -5.81 -1.32
CA ARG A 134 13.88 -5.91 -2.62
C ARG A 134 12.90 -6.53 -3.60
N PHE A 135 12.70 -5.87 -4.73
CA PHE A 135 11.83 -6.35 -5.79
C PHE A 135 12.63 -6.81 -6.99
N VAL A 136 12.23 -7.94 -7.59
CA VAL A 136 12.63 -8.37 -8.93
C VAL A 136 11.36 -8.56 -9.73
N ILE A 137 11.15 -7.68 -10.71
CA ILE A 137 9.89 -7.60 -11.46
C ILE A 137 10.19 -7.86 -12.94
N THR A 138 9.52 -8.86 -13.52
CA THR A 138 9.56 -9.13 -14.95
C THR A 138 8.34 -8.50 -15.62
N VAL A 139 8.56 -7.54 -16.51
CA VAL A 139 7.53 -6.95 -17.35
C VAL A 139 7.47 -7.75 -18.65
N ARG A 140 6.29 -8.24 -19.03
CA ARG A 140 6.10 -9.03 -20.24
C ARG A 140 5.27 -8.31 -21.28
N GLY A 141 5.50 -8.65 -22.57
CA GLY A 141 4.74 -8.07 -23.66
C GLY A 141 4.93 -6.55 -23.76
N CYS A 142 6.16 -6.07 -23.60
CA CYS A 142 6.49 -4.67 -23.82
C CYS A 142 6.04 -4.22 -25.20
N CYS A 143 5.48 -3.01 -25.32
CA CYS A 143 4.96 -2.49 -26.57
C CYS A 143 5.12 -0.98 -26.63
N PHE A 144 5.12 -0.47 -27.85
CA PHE A 144 5.03 0.96 -28.15
C PHE A 144 3.60 1.48 -27.88
N PRO A 145 3.38 2.80 -27.82
CA PRO A 145 2.05 3.38 -27.62
C PRO A 145 1.03 2.99 -28.70
N ASP A 146 1.49 2.69 -29.91
CA ASP A 146 0.67 2.19 -31.03
C ASP A 146 0.33 0.70 -30.93
N GLY A 147 0.77 0.02 -29.85
CA GLY A 147 0.52 -1.40 -29.59
C GLY A 147 1.49 -2.35 -30.31
N LYS A 148 2.44 -1.85 -31.09
CA LYS A 148 3.46 -2.73 -31.71
C LYS A 148 4.35 -3.36 -30.66
N PRO A 149 4.69 -4.66 -30.80
CA PRO A 149 5.61 -5.32 -29.88
C PRO A 149 6.98 -4.62 -29.82
N MET A 150 7.54 -4.53 -28.63
CA MET A 150 8.86 -4.00 -28.37
C MET A 150 9.76 -5.15 -27.91
N ASP A 151 10.92 -5.31 -28.51
CA ASP A 151 11.88 -6.34 -28.06
C ASP A 151 12.58 -5.93 -26.76
N GLY A 152 13.24 -6.92 -26.12
CA GLY A 152 13.87 -6.69 -24.81
C GLY A 152 15.05 -5.70 -24.86
N LYS A 153 15.74 -5.57 -25.98
CA LYS A 153 16.85 -4.63 -26.15
C LYS A 153 16.34 -3.20 -26.25
N GLU A 154 15.31 -2.98 -27.05
CA GLU A 154 14.66 -1.69 -27.17
C GLU A 154 13.99 -1.25 -25.85
N ALA A 155 13.30 -2.18 -25.17
CA ALA A 155 12.72 -1.93 -23.86
C ALA A 155 13.80 -1.51 -22.83
N LEU A 156 14.94 -2.19 -22.80
CA LEU A 156 16.05 -1.86 -21.90
C LEU A 156 16.64 -0.48 -22.21
N MET A 157 16.88 -0.17 -23.48
CA MET A 157 17.37 1.16 -23.89
C MET A 157 16.40 2.26 -23.44
N ARG A 158 15.10 2.02 -23.58
CA ARG A 158 14.06 2.98 -23.18
C ARG A 158 14.00 3.18 -21.67
N VAL A 159 14.07 2.10 -20.89
CA VAL A 159 14.14 2.18 -19.42
C VAL A 159 15.38 2.96 -18.96
N ASN A 160 16.54 2.72 -19.56
CA ASN A 160 17.75 3.47 -19.23
C ASN A 160 17.61 4.97 -19.56
N ARG A 161 17.05 5.32 -20.71
CA ARG A 161 16.76 6.71 -21.06
C ARG A 161 15.83 7.38 -20.05
N ILE A 162 14.76 6.68 -19.65
CA ILE A 162 13.83 7.19 -18.62
C ILE A 162 14.54 7.42 -17.29
N ARG A 163 15.38 6.47 -16.87
CA ARG A 163 16.15 6.60 -15.62
C ARG A 163 17.13 7.78 -15.69
N GLU A 164 17.86 7.93 -16.79
CA GLU A 164 18.79 9.03 -17.01
C GLU A 164 18.05 10.37 -17.01
N GLY A 165 16.94 10.48 -17.77
CA GLY A 165 16.12 11.68 -17.81
C GLY A 165 15.47 12.03 -16.46
N LEU A 166 15.05 11.05 -15.67
CA LEU A 166 14.60 11.27 -14.29
C LEU A 166 15.74 11.80 -13.42
N SER A 167 16.94 11.20 -13.51
CA SER A 167 18.10 11.63 -12.74
C SER A 167 18.51 13.07 -13.07
N GLU A 168 18.50 13.43 -14.34
CA GLU A 168 18.76 14.81 -14.78
C GLU A 168 17.67 15.78 -14.29
N SER A 169 16.39 15.42 -14.45
CA SER A 169 15.26 16.26 -14.05
C SER A 169 15.19 16.51 -12.54
N LEU A 170 15.53 15.50 -11.74
CA LEU A 170 15.41 15.54 -10.27
C LEU A 170 16.74 15.86 -9.56
N GLY A 171 17.85 15.90 -10.30
CA GLY A 171 19.17 16.17 -9.75
C GLY A 171 19.83 15.00 -9.01
N ALA A 172 19.22 13.80 -9.01
CA ALA A 172 19.76 12.58 -8.42
C ALA A 172 19.08 11.33 -8.96
N ASP A 173 19.69 10.14 -8.74
CA ASP A 173 19.13 8.83 -9.13
C ASP A 173 18.01 8.42 -8.14
N VAL A 174 16.90 9.16 -8.18
CA VAL A 174 15.71 8.98 -7.34
C VAL A 174 14.44 9.01 -8.20
N PHE A 175 13.31 8.68 -7.62
CA PHE A 175 11.99 8.85 -8.23
C PHE A 175 11.01 9.41 -7.21
N PRO A 176 9.97 10.15 -7.65
CA PRO A 176 8.92 10.64 -6.77
C PRO A 176 8.11 9.48 -6.21
N ASN A 177 8.03 9.38 -4.88
CA ASN A 177 7.35 8.27 -4.21
C ASN A 177 5.86 8.59 -3.99
N TRP A 178 5.12 8.82 -5.06
CA TRP A 178 3.67 8.98 -4.98
C TRP A 178 2.97 7.74 -4.43
N ILE A 179 1.88 7.95 -3.75
CA ILE A 179 1.02 6.88 -3.25
C ILE A 179 0.10 6.43 -4.39
N GLY A 180 0.18 5.15 -4.72
CA GLY A 180 -0.52 4.57 -5.88
C GLY A 180 -2.02 4.32 -5.67
N PRO A 181 -2.76 3.98 -6.75
CA PRO A 181 -4.23 3.86 -6.77
C PRO A 181 -4.82 2.89 -5.75
N GLN A 182 -4.07 1.86 -5.32
CA GLN A 182 -4.54 0.88 -4.35
C GLN A 182 -4.96 1.52 -3.01
N ARG A 183 -4.27 2.59 -2.57
CA ARG A 183 -4.61 3.35 -1.35
C ARG A 183 -5.97 4.02 -1.45
N PHE A 184 -6.38 4.36 -2.65
CA PHE A 184 -7.56 5.16 -2.93
C PHE A 184 -8.78 4.32 -3.36
N GLY A 185 -8.67 2.99 -3.37
CA GLY A 185 -9.73 2.09 -3.83
C GLY A 185 -9.53 1.59 -5.27
N ALA A 186 -8.28 1.60 -5.76
CA ALA A 186 -7.87 1.13 -7.08
C ALA A 186 -8.68 1.74 -8.24
N ASN A 187 -9.65 1.01 -8.79
CA ASN A 187 -10.46 1.47 -9.93
C ASN A 187 -11.59 2.45 -9.56
N ARG A 188 -11.77 2.70 -8.26
CA ARG A 188 -12.81 3.60 -7.73
C ARG A 188 -12.21 4.43 -6.58
N PRO A 189 -11.62 5.58 -6.86
CA PRO A 189 -10.93 6.40 -5.86
C PRO A 189 -11.88 7.13 -4.93
N VAL A 190 -12.75 6.39 -4.23
CA VAL A 190 -13.78 6.89 -3.34
C VAL A 190 -13.26 7.14 -1.92
N THR A 191 -12.22 6.41 -1.49
CA THR A 191 -11.79 6.43 -0.08
C THR A 191 -11.38 7.82 0.43
N PRO A 192 -10.68 8.69 -0.33
CA PRO A 192 -10.37 10.03 0.16
C PRO A 192 -11.59 10.93 0.28
N LEU A 193 -12.59 10.76 -0.60
CA LEU A 193 -13.83 11.54 -0.55
C LEU A 193 -14.67 11.16 0.67
N VAL A 194 -14.80 9.85 0.93
CA VAL A 194 -15.42 9.34 2.17
C VAL A 194 -14.64 9.84 3.40
N GLY A 195 -13.30 9.79 3.35
CA GLY A 195 -12.46 10.30 4.44
C GLY A 195 -12.67 11.78 4.72
N MET A 196 -12.88 12.59 3.68
CA MET A 196 -13.20 14.02 3.82
C MET A 196 -14.54 14.21 4.51
N ALA A 197 -15.57 13.52 4.07
CA ALA A 197 -16.91 13.59 4.68
C ALA A 197 -16.87 13.16 6.17
N VAL A 198 -16.14 12.09 6.48
CA VAL A 198 -15.96 11.63 7.88
C VAL A 198 -15.28 12.68 8.77
N ILE A 199 -14.26 13.39 8.26
CA ILE A 199 -13.58 14.46 9.03
C ILE A 199 -14.49 15.66 9.27
N GLN A 200 -15.49 15.86 8.41
CA GLN A 200 -16.49 16.91 8.53
C GLN A 200 -17.70 16.47 9.37
N ASP A 201 -17.68 15.27 9.95
CA ASP A 201 -18.82 14.62 10.64
C ASP A 201 -20.06 14.44 9.76
N ASP A 202 -19.91 14.54 8.44
CA ASP A 202 -20.96 14.32 7.44
C ASP A 202 -21.02 12.83 7.05
N TYR A 203 -21.63 12.04 7.94
CA TYR A 203 -21.74 10.59 7.74
C TYR A 203 -22.77 10.22 6.67
N GLU A 204 -23.77 11.07 6.40
CA GLU A 204 -24.70 10.88 5.29
C GLU A 204 -23.96 10.88 3.97
N SER A 205 -23.20 11.94 3.67
CA SER A 205 -22.36 12.02 2.49
C SER A 205 -21.30 10.91 2.44
N ALA A 206 -20.72 10.53 3.59
CA ALA A 206 -19.75 9.45 3.65
C ALA A 206 -20.32 8.11 3.18
N VAL A 207 -21.50 7.76 3.67
CA VAL A 207 -22.22 6.53 3.29
C VAL A 207 -22.71 6.61 1.86
N ASP A 208 -23.24 7.75 1.45
CA ASP A 208 -23.70 7.99 0.08
C ASP A 208 -22.61 7.79 -0.96
N LEU A 209 -21.46 8.40 -0.75
CA LEU A 209 -20.27 8.24 -1.59
C LEU A 209 -19.82 6.78 -1.61
N TYR A 210 -19.75 6.11 -0.47
CA TYR A 210 -19.29 4.73 -0.39
C TYR A 210 -20.23 3.77 -1.12
N LEU A 211 -21.54 3.90 -0.97
CA LEU A 211 -22.52 3.06 -1.63
C LEU A 211 -22.69 3.41 -3.11
N GLY A 212 -22.77 4.71 -3.45
CA GLY A 212 -23.27 5.17 -4.74
C GLY A 212 -22.21 5.57 -5.77
N MET A 213 -20.99 5.96 -5.36
CA MET A 213 -20.00 6.44 -6.34
C MET A 213 -19.67 5.37 -7.39
N PRO A 214 -19.75 5.70 -8.70
CA PRO A 214 -19.45 4.74 -9.76
C PRO A 214 -17.95 4.40 -9.80
N GLY A 215 -17.61 3.24 -10.36
CA GLY A 215 -16.23 2.81 -10.59
C GLY A 215 -16.05 2.34 -12.03
N GLY A 216 -14.93 2.68 -12.67
CA GLY A 216 -14.71 2.49 -14.10
C GLY A 216 -14.65 1.03 -14.58
N ARG A 217 -14.26 0.08 -13.71
CA ARG A 217 -14.10 -1.36 -14.05
C ARG A 217 -14.96 -2.27 -13.19
N ALA A 218 -16.14 -1.83 -12.81
CA ALA A 218 -17.08 -2.66 -12.07
C ALA A 218 -17.93 -3.53 -13.02
N SER A 219 -18.47 -4.66 -12.50
CA SER A 219 -19.46 -5.44 -13.24
C SER A 219 -20.75 -4.66 -13.48
N GLU A 220 -21.53 -5.04 -14.47
CA GLU A 220 -22.82 -4.42 -14.77
C GLU A 220 -23.75 -4.46 -13.55
N GLU A 221 -23.81 -5.60 -12.85
CA GLU A 221 -24.58 -5.74 -11.60
C GLU A 221 -24.17 -4.70 -10.54
N THR A 222 -22.87 -4.48 -10.37
CA THR A 222 -22.35 -3.47 -9.44
C THR A 222 -22.69 -2.05 -9.90
N HIS A 223 -22.65 -1.79 -11.19
CA HIS A 223 -23.09 -0.50 -11.75
C HIS A 223 -24.57 -0.24 -11.52
N ASN A 224 -25.42 -1.25 -11.75
CA ASN A 224 -26.87 -1.17 -11.55
C ASN A 224 -27.21 -0.91 -10.06
N PHE A 225 -26.57 -1.66 -9.15
CA PHE A 225 -26.72 -1.43 -7.70
C PHE A 225 -26.35 0.02 -7.30
N ARG A 226 -25.20 0.55 -7.77
CA ARG A 226 -24.77 1.89 -7.43
C ARG A 226 -25.65 2.97 -8.06
N LYS A 227 -26.21 2.70 -9.22
CA LYS A 227 -27.20 3.56 -9.89
C LYS A 227 -28.49 3.61 -9.08
N GLU A 228 -29.03 2.43 -8.71
CA GLU A 228 -30.24 2.31 -7.88
C GLU A 228 -30.11 3.13 -6.59
N TRP A 229 -28.99 2.96 -5.86
CA TRP A 229 -28.74 3.74 -4.65
C TRP A 229 -28.77 5.26 -4.89
N ARG A 230 -28.15 5.75 -5.97
CA ARG A 230 -28.15 7.18 -6.28
C ARG A 230 -29.54 7.74 -6.60
N GLU A 231 -30.36 6.92 -7.24
CA GLU A 231 -31.69 7.34 -7.71
C GLU A 231 -32.76 7.25 -6.61
N THR A 232 -32.68 6.24 -5.75
CA THR A 232 -33.73 5.93 -4.79
C THR A 232 -33.40 6.24 -3.34
N LYS A 233 -32.11 6.09 -2.97
CA LYS A 233 -31.65 6.10 -1.57
C LYS A 233 -32.40 5.09 -0.70
N ASP A 234 -33.05 4.09 -1.30
CA ASP A 234 -33.80 3.07 -0.60
C ASP A 234 -32.94 1.84 -0.30
N PRO A 235 -32.66 1.55 1.00
CA PRO A 235 -31.89 0.36 1.36
C PRO A 235 -32.55 -0.93 0.93
N SER A 236 -33.89 -1.03 0.94
CA SER A 236 -34.62 -2.25 0.65
C SER A 236 -34.51 -2.63 -0.83
N SER A 237 -34.78 -1.70 -1.75
CA SER A 237 -34.61 -1.93 -3.20
C SER A 237 -33.16 -2.29 -3.55
N CYS A 238 -32.20 -1.62 -2.93
CA CYS A 238 -30.77 -1.91 -3.12
C CYS A 238 -30.37 -3.30 -2.61
N LEU A 239 -30.93 -3.79 -1.50
CA LEU A 239 -30.65 -5.11 -0.95
C LEU A 239 -31.13 -6.27 -1.85
N GLU A 240 -32.15 -6.04 -2.68
CA GLU A 240 -32.66 -7.03 -3.63
C GLU A 240 -31.67 -7.29 -4.80
N ILE A 241 -30.92 -6.25 -5.21
CA ILE A 241 -30.08 -6.31 -6.42
C ILE A 241 -28.57 -6.30 -6.12
N ILE A 242 -28.16 -6.08 -4.86
CA ILE A 242 -26.74 -5.97 -4.50
C ILE A 242 -25.97 -7.26 -4.77
N PRO A 243 -24.84 -7.21 -5.50
CA PRO A 243 -24.00 -8.38 -5.75
C PRO A 243 -23.45 -8.99 -4.46
N GLY A 244 -23.37 -10.33 -4.42
CA GLY A 244 -22.96 -11.08 -3.24
C GLY A 244 -21.54 -10.77 -2.72
N HIS A 245 -20.66 -10.28 -3.57
CA HIS A 245 -19.29 -9.92 -3.22
C HIS A 245 -19.16 -8.56 -2.49
N LEU A 246 -20.22 -7.71 -2.51
CA LEU A 246 -20.26 -6.41 -1.84
C LEU A 246 -20.74 -6.55 -0.38
N GLY A 247 -20.01 -7.32 0.41
CA GLY A 247 -20.41 -7.65 1.78
C GLY A 247 -20.48 -6.46 2.73
N TYR A 248 -19.57 -5.50 2.61
CA TYR A 248 -19.56 -4.31 3.46
C TYR A 248 -20.73 -3.37 3.13
N GLU A 249 -20.96 -3.13 1.85
CA GLU A 249 -22.11 -2.33 1.39
C GLU A 249 -23.43 -2.95 1.83
N LYS A 250 -23.52 -4.28 1.80
CA LYS A 250 -24.71 -5.01 2.25
C LYS A 250 -24.99 -4.82 3.74
N GLU A 251 -23.96 -4.84 4.59
CA GLU A 251 -24.13 -4.61 6.03
C GLU A 251 -24.52 -3.15 6.33
N MET A 252 -24.00 -2.18 5.58
CA MET A 252 -24.38 -0.78 5.68
C MET A 252 -25.87 -0.59 5.33
N LEU A 253 -26.33 -1.17 4.22
CA LEU A 253 -27.74 -1.11 3.80
C LEU A 253 -28.67 -1.77 4.82
N ARG A 254 -28.31 -2.96 5.33
CA ARG A 254 -29.09 -3.65 6.39
C ARG A 254 -29.20 -2.83 7.66
N HIS A 255 -28.18 -2.04 7.97
CA HIS A 255 -28.25 -1.13 9.11
C HIS A 255 -29.27 -0.02 8.86
N LEU A 256 -29.21 0.64 7.69
CA LEU A 256 -30.14 1.71 7.32
C LEU A 256 -31.58 1.21 7.17
N GLU A 257 -31.81 0.00 6.66
CA GLU A 257 -33.13 -0.61 6.59
C GLU A 257 -33.76 -0.77 7.98
N ARG A 258 -32.96 -1.15 8.99
CA ARG A 258 -33.43 -1.31 10.38
C ARG A 258 -33.51 0.00 11.15
N LYS A 259 -32.67 0.95 10.84
CA LYS A 259 -32.55 2.25 11.50
C LYS A 259 -32.34 3.33 10.45
N PRO A 260 -33.43 3.82 9.83
CA PRO A 260 -33.35 4.93 8.89
C PRO A 260 -32.61 6.12 9.51
N ASP A 261 -31.84 6.83 8.71
CA ASP A 261 -31.07 8.03 9.06
C ASP A 261 -29.93 7.84 10.09
N ASP A 262 -29.70 6.62 10.57
CA ASP A 262 -28.51 6.31 11.41
C ASP A 262 -27.26 6.11 10.55
N TRP A 263 -26.84 7.18 9.86
CA TRP A 263 -25.69 7.20 8.95
C TRP A 263 -24.38 6.86 9.66
N LEU A 264 -24.19 7.37 10.88
CA LEU A 264 -23.03 7.04 11.70
C LEU A 264 -23.00 5.54 12.06
N GLY A 265 -24.14 4.99 12.46
CA GLY A 265 -24.28 3.57 12.77
C GLY A 265 -24.00 2.70 11.53
N SER A 266 -24.51 3.10 10.37
CA SER A 266 -24.25 2.45 9.08
C SER A 266 -22.75 2.45 8.76
N PHE A 267 -22.08 3.60 8.84
CA PHE A 267 -20.63 3.70 8.62
C PHE A 267 -19.82 2.83 9.60
N LYS A 268 -20.22 2.76 10.86
CA LYS A 268 -19.58 1.93 11.89
C LYS A 268 -19.74 0.42 11.70
N THR A 269 -20.57 -0.04 10.76
CA THR A 269 -20.59 -1.47 10.38
C THR A 269 -19.32 -1.90 9.66
N LEU A 270 -18.60 -0.97 9.05
CA LEU A 270 -17.31 -1.22 8.43
C LEU A 270 -16.25 -1.60 9.50
N PRO A 271 -15.31 -2.51 9.17
CA PRO A 271 -14.18 -2.78 10.05
C PRO A 271 -13.38 -1.50 10.37
N ASN A 272 -12.89 -1.37 11.59
CA ASN A 272 -12.11 -0.20 12.03
C ASN A 272 -10.92 0.10 11.12
N SER A 273 -10.24 -0.95 10.61
CA SER A 273 -9.14 -0.79 9.66
C SER A 273 -9.56 -0.12 8.35
N LEU A 274 -10.78 -0.40 7.88
CA LEU A 274 -11.33 0.21 6.66
C LEU A 274 -11.77 1.65 6.93
N GLN A 275 -12.39 1.93 8.08
CA GLN A 275 -12.73 3.29 8.49
C GLN A 275 -11.48 4.19 8.57
N LEU A 276 -10.41 3.69 9.20
CA LEU A 276 -9.12 4.39 9.28
C LEU A 276 -8.47 4.56 7.89
N LEU A 277 -8.59 3.56 7.01
CA LEU A 277 -8.06 3.66 5.64
C LEU A 277 -8.64 4.87 4.90
N MET A 278 -9.92 5.19 5.09
CA MET A 278 -10.56 6.32 4.41
C MET A 278 -9.95 7.65 4.85
N VAL A 279 -9.79 7.87 6.15
CA VAL A 279 -9.14 9.08 6.69
C VAL A 279 -7.67 9.16 6.23
N HIS A 280 -6.94 8.05 6.29
CA HIS A 280 -5.55 8.01 5.85
C HIS A 280 -5.40 8.21 4.33
N SER A 281 -6.38 7.79 3.52
CA SER A 281 -6.35 8.03 2.08
C SER A 281 -6.49 9.51 1.73
N LEU A 282 -7.24 10.28 2.50
CA LEU A 282 -7.29 11.73 2.34
C LEU A 282 -5.92 12.39 2.61
N GLN A 283 -5.24 11.95 3.67
CA GLN A 283 -3.88 12.42 3.94
C GLN A 283 -2.92 12.04 2.79
N SER A 284 -3.08 10.84 2.23
CA SER A 284 -2.32 10.36 1.08
C SER A 284 -2.60 11.20 -0.18
N LEU A 285 -3.85 11.63 -0.38
CA LEU A 285 -4.23 12.53 -1.46
C LEU A 285 -3.55 13.90 -1.32
N ALA A 286 -3.60 14.49 -0.13
CA ALA A 286 -2.91 15.75 0.17
C ALA A 286 -1.40 15.65 -0.08
N PHE A 287 -0.78 14.53 0.29
CA PHE A 287 0.63 14.26 -0.01
C PHE A 287 0.91 14.20 -1.51
N ASN A 288 0.12 13.45 -2.27
CA ASN A 288 0.29 13.35 -3.73
C ASN A 288 0.21 14.72 -4.39
N HIS A 289 -0.80 15.53 -4.02
CA HIS A 289 -0.92 16.91 -4.54
C HIS A 289 0.28 17.77 -4.16
N THR A 290 0.74 17.69 -2.90
CA THR A 290 1.91 18.44 -2.43
C THR A 290 3.17 18.07 -3.23
N LEU A 291 3.41 16.77 -3.44
CA LEU A 291 4.55 16.27 -4.21
C LEU A 291 4.45 16.69 -5.68
N SER A 292 3.27 16.55 -6.29
CA SER A 292 3.02 16.96 -7.69
C SER A 292 3.23 18.47 -7.89
N ASN A 293 2.70 19.29 -6.97
CA ASN A 293 2.90 20.74 -7.01
C ASN A 293 4.36 21.13 -6.85
N ARG A 294 5.09 20.43 -5.97
CA ARG A 294 6.51 20.64 -5.74
C ARG A 294 7.33 20.38 -7.01
N ILE A 295 7.06 19.27 -7.69
CA ILE A 295 7.71 18.91 -8.95
C ILE A 295 7.34 19.91 -10.05
N SER A 296 6.08 20.26 -10.18
CA SER A 296 5.60 21.24 -11.20
C SER A 296 6.17 22.65 -11.00
N ALA A 297 6.48 23.01 -9.76
CA ALA A 297 7.15 24.28 -9.42
C ALA A 297 8.67 24.24 -9.62
N GLY A 298 9.24 23.10 -10.03
CA GLY A 298 10.69 22.92 -10.17
C GLY A 298 11.45 22.92 -8.85
N MET A 299 10.76 22.66 -7.73
CA MET A 299 11.37 22.59 -6.40
C MET A 299 12.07 21.24 -6.18
N SER A 300 13.18 21.24 -5.45
CA SER A 300 13.89 19.99 -5.13
C SER A 300 13.04 19.03 -4.32
N ILE A 301 13.02 17.74 -4.69
CA ILE A 301 12.40 16.68 -3.89
C ILE A 301 13.39 15.99 -2.95
N ILE A 302 14.65 16.40 -2.99
CA ILE A 302 15.76 15.83 -2.23
C ILE A 302 16.16 16.78 -1.12
N ASP A 303 16.38 18.05 -1.48
CA ASP A 303 16.82 19.07 -0.56
C ASP A 303 15.63 19.87 0.00
N PRO A 304 15.68 20.22 1.28
CA PRO A 304 14.66 21.07 1.88
C PRO A 304 14.73 22.50 1.36
N GLU A 305 13.58 23.13 1.19
CA GLU A 305 13.44 24.53 0.81
C GLU A 305 12.81 25.36 1.93
N ILE A 306 12.94 26.68 1.85
CA ILE A 306 12.33 27.59 2.84
C ILE A 306 10.81 27.41 2.84
N GLY A 307 10.24 27.14 4.01
CA GLY A 307 8.81 26.83 4.17
C GLY A 307 8.51 25.35 4.33
N ASP A 308 9.46 24.45 4.09
CA ASP A 308 9.29 23.03 4.34
C ASP A 308 9.24 22.71 5.84
N ILE A 309 8.50 21.67 6.18
CA ILE A 309 8.55 21.08 7.52
C ILE A 309 9.44 19.83 7.45
N VAL A 310 10.47 19.82 8.24
CA VAL A 310 11.50 18.78 8.26
C VAL A 310 11.64 18.15 9.63
N ALA A 311 12.11 16.90 9.67
CA ALA A 311 12.41 16.20 10.92
C ALA A 311 13.66 15.33 10.76
N PRO A 312 14.55 15.26 11.78
CA PRO A 312 15.74 14.44 11.71
C PRO A 312 15.39 12.94 11.76
N THR A 313 16.26 12.14 11.15
CA THR A 313 16.17 10.68 11.22
C THR A 313 16.89 10.16 12.45
N LYS A 314 16.25 9.29 13.22
CA LYS A 314 16.85 8.58 14.36
C LYS A 314 17.88 7.54 13.87
N PRO A 315 18.80 7.06 14.73
CA PRO A 315 19.78 6.03 14.36
C PRO A 315 19.16 4.73 13.84
N ASN A 316 17.90 4.44 14.18
CA ASN A 316 17.15 3.29 13.68
C ASN A 316 16.43 3.55 12.35
N GLY A 317 16.71 4.64 11.66
CA GLY A 317 16.09 5.03 10.39
C GLY A 317 14.68 5.64 10.50
N ARG A 318 14.12 5.73 11.72
CA ARG A 318 12.78 6.32 11.92
C ARG A 318 12.85 7.84 12.07
N ILE A 319 11.85 8.54 11.57
CA ILE A 319 11.72 9.99 11.68
C ILE A 319 11.46 10.38 13.14
N ASP A 320 12.16 11.40 13.64
CA ASP A 320 11.92 11.98 14.96
C ASP A 320 10.94 13.14 14.89
N VAL A 321 9.65 12.84 14.88
CA VAL A 321 8.59 13.86 14.79
C VAL A 321 8.55 14.82 15.98
N SER A 322 9.20 14.48 17.10
CA SER A 322 9.29 15.40 18.24
C SER A 322 10.23 16.59 17.97
N LYS A 323 11.04 16.49 16.91
CA LYS A 323 12.03 17.49 16.49
C LYS A 323 11.69 18.09 15.12
N MET A 324 10.42 18.11 14.75
CA MET A 324 9.99 18.81 13.54
C MET A 324 10.31 20.29 13.62
N ALA A 325 10.78 20.86 12.51
CA ALA A 325 11.09 22.28 12.40
C ALA A 325 10.67 22.82 11.02
N LEU A 326 10.23 24.07 11.02
CA LEU A 326 10.02 24.84 9.79
C LEU A 326 11.37 25.30 9.25
N VAL A 327 11.62 25.08 7.97
CA VAL A 327 12.82 25.56 7.28
C VAL A 327 12.71 27.06 7.05
N SER A 328 13.72 27.78 7.49
CA SER A 328 13.87 29.23 7.37
C SER A 328 15.25 29.58 6.81
N LYS A 329 15.45 30.83 6.43
CA LYS A 329 16.77 31.33 5.97
C LYS A 329 17.89 31.06 6.98
N THR A 330 17.58 31.03 8.28
CA THR A 330 18.57 30.88 9.35
C THR A 330 18.98 29.42 9.60
N ASN A 331 18.15 28.45 9.28
CA ASN A 331 18.43 27.05 9.55
C ASN A 331 18.57 26.17 8.28
N LEU A 332 18.34 26.69 7.08
CA LEU A 332 18.37 25.95 5.82
C LEU A 332 19.64 25.10 5.65
N ASN A 333 20.83 25.71 5.78
CA ASN A 333 22.10 25.00 5.63
C ASN A 333 22.25 23.85 6.65
N ARG A 334 21.75 24.03 7.87
CA ARG A 334 21.76 22.99 8.91
C ARG A 334 20.78 21.88 8.54
N CYS A 335 19.67 22.23 7.93
CA CYS A 335 18.67 21.27 7.46
C CYS A 335 19.23 20.41 6.31
N ILE A 336 19.92 20.97 5.34
CA ILE A 336 20.57 20.26 4.23
C ILE A 336 21.62 19.26 4.74
N LEU A 337 22.41 19.64 5.77
CA LEU A 337 23.49 18.80 6.30
C LEU A 337 23.02 17.67 7.22
N SER A 338 21.81 17.73 7.75
CA SER A 338 21.31 16.77 8.75
C SER A 338 20.24 15.86 8.18
N LEU A 339 20.53 14.97 7.25
CA LEU A 339 19.65 13.91 6.72
C LEU A 339 18.19 14.04 7.20
N ILE A 340 17.40 14.83 6.48
CA ILE A 340 16.11 15.28 6.92
C ILE A 340 15.05 14.74 6.02
N HIS A 341 13.95 14.30 6.61
CA HIS A 341 12.75 13.95 5.90
C HIS A 341 11.83 15.15 5.75
N ILE A 342 11.51 15.51 4.52
CA ILE A 342 10.39 16.38 4.18
C ILE A 342 9.13 15.57 4.42
N SER A 343 8.13 16.14 5.08
CA SER A 343 6.90 15.48 5.55
C SER A 343 6.40 14.36 4.62
N GLU A 344 6.80 13.12 4.91
CA GLU A 344 6.26 11.95 4.23
C GLU A 344 5.07 11.37 5.00
N PRO A 345 3.99 10.95 4.34
CA PRO A 345 2.93 10.19 4.97
C PRO A 345 3.32 8.74 5.27
N THR A 346 4.57 8.36 5.09
CA THR A 346 5.10 7.00 5.32
C THR A 346 4.76 6.42 6.69
N ARG A 347 4.52 7.24 7.71
CA ARG A 347 4.02 6.78 9.01
C ARG A 347 2.59 6.27 8.99
N LEU A 348 1.79 6.68 8.03
CA LEU A 348 0.38 6.29 7.93
C LEU A 348 0.18 4.94 7.25
N GLN A 349 1.23 4.38 6.65
CA GLN A 349 1.23 3.02 6.11
C GLN A 349 1.48 1.95 7.19
N GLN A 350 1.81 2.35 8.41
CA GLN A 350 2.21 1.47 9.51
C GLN A 350 1.11 1.17 10.55
N ILE A 351 -0.12 1.65 10.31
CA ILE A 351 -1.25 1.38 11.19
C ILE A 351 -2.18 0.33 10.59
#